data_1774ffc80746be3e02639dc95db84ccf
#
_entry.id   1774ffc80746be3e02639dc95db84ccf
#
_cell.length_a   1.000
_cell.length_b   1.000
_cell.length_c   1.000
_cell.angle_alpha   90.00
_cell.angle_beta   90.00
_cell.angle_gamma   90.00
#
_symmetry.space_group_name_H-M   'P 1'
#
loop_
_entity.id
_entity.type
_entity.pdbx_description
1 polymer ?
#
loop_
_entity_poly.entity_id
_entity_poly.type
_entity_poly.pdbx_seq_one_letter_code
_entity_poly.pdbx_strand_id
1 'polypeptide(L)'
;GMAISNSGVISWQPANGVLNSGLFTVQVSDGGEDDSNPASQSIFITVTVVNIGPVISSNPVLVAREDENYEYQVQVLDEDDNNNGTDLFFNLVSGPSGMSISTTGLIQWLPVEGVLEAQDIEIQVGDGGEDGATLASQIFSIVVTPVNDEPESLAIPSQSLTEFETLSLTLASFFSDIDDD
;
A
#
# COMPACT_ATOMS: atom_id res chain seq x y z
N GLY A 1 -22.42 19.11 16.87
CA GLY A 1 -22.30 19.63 18.23
C GLY A 1 -23.23 18.93 19.20
N MET A 2 -23.03 19.18 20.50
CA MET A 2 -23.91 18.70 21.58
C MET A 2 -25.21 19.50 21.60
N ALA A 3 -26.34 18.85 21.85
CA ALA A 3 -27.67 19.46 21.94
C ALA A 3 -28.46 18.88 23.14
N ILE A 4 -29.37 19.68 23.67
CA ILE A 4 -30.35 19.25 24.68
C ILE A 4 -31.76 19.51 24.14
N SER A 5 -32.66 18.52 24.29
CA SER A 5 -34.07 18.66 23.91
C SER A 5 -34.89 19.32 25.02
N ASN A 6 -36.12 19.79 24.69
CA ASN A 6 -37.05 20.31 25.68
C ASN A 6 -37.50 19.26 26.74
N SER A 7 -37.30 17.98 26.45
CA SER A 7 -37.54 16.87 27.39
C SER A 7 -36.31 16.52 28.24
N GLY A 8 -35.20 17.29 28.11
CA GLY A 8 -33.99 17.08 28.90
C GLY A 8 -33.07 15.97 28.35
N VAL A 9 -33.27 15.50 27.14
CA VAL A 9 -32.38 14.51 26.53
C VAL A 9 -31.17 15.22 25.91
N ILE A 10 -29.97 14.87 26.36
CA ILE A 10 -28.70 15.31 25.74
C ILE A 10 -28.36 14.34 24.64
N SER A 11 -28.03 14.87 23.45
CA SER A 11 -27.53 14.13 22.31
C SER A 11 -26.21 14.73 21.85
N TRP A 12 -25.22 13.87 21.58
CA TRP A 12 -23.94 14.26 21.10
C TRP A 12 -23.30 13.12 20.30
N GLN A 13 -22.76 13.42 19.13
CA GLN A 13 -21.93 12.54 18.33
C GLN A 13 -20.54 13.17 18.26
N PRO A 14 -19.52 12.61 18.95
CA PRO A 14 -18.15 13.07 18.83
C PRO A 14 -17.66 12.93 17.39
N ALA A 15 -16.87 13.90 16.93
CA ALA A 15 -16.11 13.77 15.70
C ALA A 15 -14.86 12.91 15.94
N ASN A 16 -14.22 12.45 14.86
CA ASN A 16 -12.95 11.75 14.94
C ASN A 16 -11.91 12.57 15.72
N GLY A 17 -11.07 11.92 16.53
CA GLY A 17 -10.04 12.52 17.37
C GLY A 17 -10.56 13.27 18.60
N VAL A 18 -11.87 13.29 18.88
CA VAL A 18 -12.42 13.91 20.10
C VAL A 18 -12.34 12.93 21.26
N LEU A 19 -11.51 13.23 22.26
CA LEU A 19 -11.28 12.36 23.42
C LEU A 19 -12.26 12.59 24.57
N ASN A 20 -12.92 13.76 24.62
CA ASN A 20 -13.89 14.09 25.67
C ASN A 20 -14.78 15.28 25.27
N SER A 21 -15.87 15.47 26.02
CA SER A 21 -16.80 16.58 25.81
C SER A 21 -16.29 17.96 26.30
N GLY A 22 -15.20 18.00 27.07
CA GLY A 22 -14.97 19.11 27.99
C GLY A 22 -16.00 19.11 29.15
N LEU A 23 -15.79 19.98 30.12
CA LEU A 23 -16.75 20.18 31.19
C LEU A 23 -17.88 21.09 30.69
N PHE A 24 -19.12 20.62 30.74
CA PHE A 24 -20.30 21.44 30.46
C PHE A 24 -21.33 21.39 31.60
N THR A 25 -22.16 22.42 31.70
CA THR A 25 -23.13 22.54 32.77
C THR A 25 -24.55 22.57 32.21
N VAL A 26 -25.41 21.75 32.76
CA VAL A 26 -26.84 21.75 32.49
C VAL A 26 -27.55 22.48 33.64
N GLN A 27 -28.49 23.35 33.29
CA GLN A 27 -29.34 24.06 34.24
C GLN A 27 -30.81 23.77 33.99
N VAL A 28 -31.56 23.67 35.05
CA VAL A 28 -33.02 23.53 35.02
C VAL A 28 -33.62 24.64 35.90
N SER A 29 -34.55 25.37 35.36
CA SER A 29 -35.33 26.35 36.10
C SER A 29 -36.84 26.11 35.94
N ASP A 30 -37.61 26.51 36.91
CA ASP A 30 -39.09 26.44 36.95
C ASP A 30 -39.76 27.75 36.56
N GLY A 31 -39.06 28.67 35.93
CA GLY A 31 -39.53 29.99 35.53
C GLY A 31 -39.04 31.13 36.44
N GLY A 32 -38.41 30.82 37.59
CA GLY A 32 -37.79 31.80 38.47
C GLY A 32 -38.79 32.58 39.33
N GLU A 33 -39.95 32.03 39.56
CA GLU A 33 -40.96 32.61 40.46
C GLU A 33 -40.43 32.59 41.92
N ASP A 34 -40.77 33.61 42.66
CA ASP A 34 -40.39 33.79 44.08
C ASP A 34 -38.85 33.76 44.32
N ASP A 35 -38.05 34.28 43.39
CA ASP A 35 -36.57 34.33 43.45
C ASP A 35 -35.91 32.93 43.55
N SER A 36 -36.54 31.88 43.05
CA SER A 36 -35.96 30.53 43.02
C SER A 36 -34.73 30.46 42.12
N ASN A 37 -33.65 29.81 42.59
CA ASN A 37 -32.42 29.62 41.83
C ASN A 37 -32.49 28.37 40.94
N PRO A 38 -31.97 28.42 39.73
CA PRO A 38 -31.85 27.23 38.87
C PRO A 38 -30.98 26.15 39.52
N ALA A 39 -31.40 24.89 39.37
CA ALA A 39 -30.53 23.75 39.67
C ALA A 39 -29.54 23.51 38.55
N SER A 40 -28.27 23.30 38.91
CA SER A 40 -27.17 23.13 37.95
C SER A 40 -26.40 21.86 38.22
N GLN A 41 -25.97 21.18 37.15
CA GLN A 41 -25.07 20.03 37.25
C GLN A 41 -24.03 20.10 36.13
N SER A 42 -22.75 19.91 36.49
CA SER A 42 -21.66 19.80 35.53
C SER A 42 -21.40 18.34 35.16
N ILE A 43 -21.19 18.11 33.90
CA ILE A 43 -21.03 16.79 33.30
C ILE A 43 -19.74 16.79 32.47
N PHE A 44 -19.01 15.67 32.52
CA PHE A 44 -17.86 15.39 31.67
C PHE A 44 -18.06 13.99 31.04
N ILE A 45 -17.89 13.89 29.71
CA ILE A 45 -18.03 12.63 28.99
C ILE A 45 -16.69 12.27 28.40
N THR A 46 -16.17 11.10 28.70
CA THR A 46 -14.98 10.55 28.04
C THR A 46 -15.41 9.81 26.78
N VAL A 47 -14.66 9.97 25.69
CA VAL A 47 -14.85 9.27 24.42
C VAL A 47 -13.78 8.22 24.29
N THR A 48 -14.15 6.99 24.00
CA THR A 48 -13.21 5.94 23.58
C THR A 48 -12.98 6.10 22.07
N VAL A 49 -11.74 6.24 21.68
CA VAL A 49 -11.35 6.27 20.27
C VAL A 49 -11.45 4.86 19.70
N VAL A 50 -11.92 4.75 18.48
CA VAL A 50 -11.98 3.49 17.72
C VAL A 50 -10.99 3.63 16.56
N ASN A 51 -10.11 2.65 16.38
CA ASN A 51 -9.17 2.60 15.29
C ASN A 51 -9.88 2.32 13.96
N ILE A 52 -9.61 3.12 12.93
CA ILE A 52 -10.17 3.00 11.60
C ILE A 52 -9.03 2.54 10.68
N GLY A 53 -9.21 1.43 9.98
CA GLY A 53 -8.15 0.90 9.12
C GLY A 53 -7.77 1.84 7.98
N PRO A 54 -6.51 1.73 7.51
CA PRO A 54 -5.95 2.58 6.46
C PRO A 54 -6.62 2.37 5.11
N VAL A 55 -6.48 3.33 4.20
CA VAL A 55 -6.98 3.26 2.82
C VAL A 55 -5.83 3.55 1.85
N ILE A 56 -5.58 2.64 0.90
CA ILE A 56 -4.62 2.88 -0.19
C ILE A 56 -5.20 3.93 -1.12
N SER A 57 -4.51 5.06 -1.28
CA SER A 57 -4.95 6.21 -2.08
C SER A 57 -4.22 6.36 -3.41
N SER A 58 -3.11 5.65 -3.62
CA SER A 58 -2.34 5.66 -4.86
C SER A 58 -2.79 4.60 -5.86
N ASN A 59 -2.46 4.82 -7.14
CA ASN A 59 -2.64 3.83 -8.19
C ASN A 59 -1.27 3.30 -8.64
N PRO A 60 -1.14 1.99 -8.89
CA PRO A 60 0.11 1.40 -9.34
C PRO A 60 0.47 1.82 -10.77
N VAL A 61 1.75 1.79 -11.09
CA VAL A 61 2.24 1.85 -12.46
C VAL A 61 2.04 0.46 -13.07
N LEU A 62 1.32 0.37 -14.20
CA LEU A 62 0.91 -0.90 -14.80
C LEU A 62 1.81 -1.38 -15.94
N VAL A 63 2.95 -0.71 -16.14
CA VAL A 63 3.93 -1.04 -17.18
C VAL A 63 5.31 -1.05 -16.55
N ALA A 64 6.08 -2.08 -16.85
CA ALA A 64 7.50 -2.17 -16.55
C ALA A 64 8.28 -2.40 -17.86
N ARG A 65 9.58 -2.29 -17.79
CA ARG A 65 10.50 -2.65 -18.88
C ARG A 65 11.50 -3.66 -18.34
N GLU A 66 11.80 -4.66 -19.14
CA GLU A 66 12.86 -5.61 -18.85
C GLU A 66 14.18 -4.90 -18.58
N ASP A 67 15.00 -5.44 -17.68
CA ASP A 67 16.29 -4.91 -17.23
C ASP A 67 16.25 -3.51 -16.60
N GLU A 68 15.08 -2.91 -16.41
CA GLU A 68 14.92 -1.64 -15.73
C GLU A 68 14.18 -1.81 -14.39
N ASN A 69 14.61 -1.09 -13.35
CA ASN A 69 13.95 -1.12 -12.07
C ASN A 69 12.52 -0.54 -12.18
N TYR A 70 11.53 -1.38 -11.88
CA TYR A 70 10.17 -0.94 -11.61
C TYR A 70 10.07 -0.43 -10.17
N GLU A 71 9.42 0.72 -9.99
CA GLU A 71 9.16 1.30 -8.68
C GLU A 71 7.72 1.82 -8.59
N TYR A 72 7.06 1.51 -7.47
CA TYR A 72 5.76 2.06 -7.13
C TYR A 72 5.71 2.39 -5.64
N GLN A 73 5.52 3.67 -5.31
CA GLN A 73 5.33 4.13 -3.93
C GLN A 73 3.85 4.08 -3.57
N VAL A 74 3.48 3.19 -2.67
CA VAL A 74 2.14 3.11 -2.11
C VAL A 74 1.89 4.33 -1.22
N GLN A 75 0.79 5.05 -1.49
CA GLN A 75 0.30 6.14 -0.65
C GLN A 75 -0.89 5.65 0.14
N VAL A 76 -0.94 6.01 1.41
CA VAL A 76 -1.97 5.59 2.36
C VAL A 76 -2.59 6.81 3.01
N LEU A 77 -3.89 6.77 3.24
CA LEU A 77 -4.64 7.69 4.08
C LEU A 77 -5.19 6.91 5.26
N ASP A 78 -5.00 7.45 6.44
CA ASP A 78 -5.53 6.96 7.69
C ASP A 78 -6.11 8.14 8.47
N GLU A 79 -7.42 8.07 8.81
CA GLU A 79 -8.13 9.22 9.37
C GLU A 79 -7.81 9.46 10.84
N ASP A 80 -7.36 8.45 11.56
CA ASP A 80 -7.03 8.52 12.98
C ASP A 80 -5.56 8.24 13.29
N ASP A 81 -4.70 8.22 12.25
CA ASP A 81 -3.26 8.16 12.40
C ASP A 81 -2.71 9.35 13.19
N ASN A 82 -2.42 9.11 14.47
CA ASN A 82 -1.88 10.10 15.38
C ASN A 82 -0.34 10.16 15.39
N ASN A 83 0.32 9.28 14.64
CA ASN A 83 1.77 9.09 14.66
C ASN A 83 2.44 9.27 13.29
N ASN A 84 1.72 9.81 12.30
CA ASN A 84 2.14 10.03 10.91
C ASN A 84 2.56 8.72 10.19
N GLY A 85 1.81 7.64 10.39
CA GLY A 85 2.01 6.36 9.72
C GLY A 85 3.18 5.54 10.26
N THR A 86 3.66 5.83 11.48
CA THR A 86 4.80 5.08 12.05
C THR A 86 4.44 3.65 12.48
N ASP A 87 3.17 3.32 12.61
CA ASP A 87 2.61 1.99 12.89
C ASP A 87 2.07 1.29 11.64
N LEU A 88 2.03 1.98 10.49
CA LEU A 88 1.68 1.34 9.23
C LEU A 88 2.65 0.21 8.90
N PHE A 89 2.13 -0.94 8.54
CA PHE A 89 2.91 -2.03 7.97
C PHE A 89 2.45 -2.37 6.56
N PHE A 90 3.40 -2.72 5.71
CA PHE A 90 3.18 -3.07 4.32
C PHE A 90 3.59 -4.51 4.08
N ASN A 91 2.75 -5.27 3.39
CA ASN A 91 2.98 -6.66 3.07
C ASN A 91 2.73 -6.93 1.58
N LEU A 92 3.69 -7.58 0.91
CA LEU A 92 3.51 -8.16 -0.42
C LEU A 92 2.97 -9.58 -0.22
N VAL A 93 1.69 -9.78 -0.51
CA VAL A 93 1.00 -11.07 -0.36
C VAL A 93 1.35 -11.99 -1.51
N SER A 94 1.31 -11.47 -2.74
CA SER A 94 1.69 -12.17 -3.96
C SER A 94 2.39 -11.23 -4.92
N GLY A 95 3.30 -11.76 -5.74
CA GLY A 95 4.01 -11.02 -6.77
C GLY A 95 5.04 -11.88 -7.48
N PRO A 96 5.65 -11.37 -8.56
CA PRO A 96 6.69 -12.09 -9.31
C PRO A 96 7.94 -12.29 -8.45
N SER A 97 8.75 -13.25 -8.85
CA SER A 97 10.05 -13.50 -8.20
C SER A 97 10.92 -12.22 -8.24
N GLY A 98 11.55 -11.91 -7.13
CA GLY A 98 12.41 -10.73 -6.97
C GLY A 98 11.65 -9.44 -6.65
N MET A 99 10.31 -9.41 -6.67
CA MET A 99 9.57 -8.25 -6.21
C MET A 99 9.60 -8.16 -4.68
N SER A 100 9.70 -6.95 -4.18
CA SER A 100 9.71 -6.66 -2.74
C SER A 100 8.94 -5.38 -2.43
N ILE A 101 8.49 -5.24 -1.18
CA ILE A 101 7.94 -4.01 -0.63
C ILE A 101 8.73 -3.62 0.61
N SER A 102 9.08 -2.34 0.72
CA SER A 102 9.77 -1.80 1.89
C SER A 102 8.80 -1.53 3.04
N THR A 103 9.35 -1.29 4.24
CA THR A 103 8.57 -0.84 5.41
C THR A 103 7.92 0.54 5.23
N THR A 104 8.32 1.29 4.21
CA THR A 104 7.74 2.59 3.85
C THR A 104 6.80 2.51 2.65
N GLY A 105 6.46 1.28 2.18
CA GLY A 105 5.53 1.05 1.09
C GLY A 105 6.11 1.26 -0.31
N LEU A 106 7.44 1.27 -0.48
CA LEU A 106 8.07 1.28 -1.81
C LEU A 106 8.14 -0.15 -2.34
N ILE A 107 7.44 -0.41 -3.44
CA ILE A 107 7.54 -1.64 -4.22
C ILE A 107 8.66 -1.49 -5.22
N GLN A 108 9.53 -2.50 -5.30
CA GLN A 108 10.63 -2.58 -6.26
C GLN A 108 10.66 -3.95 -6.90
N TRP A 109 10.95 -3.97 -8.20
CA TRP A 109 11.10 -5.19 -8.98
C TRP A 109 11.97 -4.94 -10.21
N LEU A 110 12.83 -5.89 -10.53
CA LEU A 110 13.60 -5.91 -11.77
C LEU A 110 13.07 -7.08 -12.62
N PRO A 111 12.26 -6.82 -13.65
CA PRO A 111 11.85 -7.87 -14.59
C PRO A 111 13.08 -8.45 -15.29
N VAL A 112 13.16 -9.78 -15.33
CA VAL A 112 14.23 -10.50 -16.00
C VAL A 112 13.74 -11.03 -17.34
N GLU A 113 14.68 -11.46 -18.16
CA GLU A 113 14.47 -12.04 -19.48
C GLU A 113 13.27 -12.99 -19.57
N GLY A 114 12.45 -12.81 -20.63
CA GLY A 114 11.29 -13.62 -20.95
C GLY A 114 10.06 -13.39 -20.08
N VAL A 115 10.08 -12.43 -19.15
CA VAL A 115 8.91 -12.05 -18.35
C VAL A 115 8.11 -10.98 -19.09
N LEU A 116 6.98 -11.34 -19.69
CA LEU A 116 6.11 -10.43 -20.43
C LEU A 116 5.02 -9.78 -19.57
N GLU A 117 4.70 -10.37 -18.43
CA GLU A 117 3.68 -9.87 -17.50
C GLU A 117 3.89 -10.39 -16.08
N ALA A 118 3.39 -9.66 -15.11
CA ALA A 118 3.22 -10.10 -13.74
C ALA A 118 1.76 -9.90 -13.33
N GLN A 119 1.04 -11.01 -13.12
CA GLN A 119 -0.38 -11.02 -12.78
C GLN A 119 -0.58 -11.20 -11.27
N ASP A 120 -1.76 -10.78 -10.79
CA ASP A 120 -2.24 -11.00 -9.43
C ASP A 120 -1.24 -10.56 -8.34
N ILE A 121 -0.59 -9.41 -8.57
CA ILE A 121 0.22 -8.76 -7.53
C ILE A 121 -0.73 -8.25 -6.47
N GLU A 122 -0.61 -8.74 -5.25
CA GLU A 122 -1.41 -8.31 -4.12
C GLU A 122 -0.55 -7.71 -3.02
N ILE A 123 -0.92 -6.52 -2.60
CA ILE A 123 -0.34 -5.84 -1.43
C ILE A 123 -1.41 -5.62 -0.37
N GLN A 124 -0.99 -5.62 0.88
CA GLN A 124 -1.82 -5.28 2.03
C GLN A 124 -1.13 -4.26 2.92
N VAL A 125 -1.94 -3.38 3.49
CA VAL A 125 -1.51 -2.35 4.44
C VAL A 125 -2.39 -2.41 5.67
N GLY A 126 -1.80 -2.31 6.82
CA GLY A 126 -2.49 -2.23 8.11
C GLY A 126 -1.78 -1.28 9.07
N ASP A 127 -2.45 -0.97 10.15
CA ASP A 127 -2.09 0.01 11.19
C ASP A 127 -1.97 -0.61 12.59
N GLY A 128 -1.85 -1.92 12.69
CA GLY A 128 -1.80 -2.66 13.97
C GLY A 128 -3.07 -3.46 14.23
N GLY A 129 -4.22 -3.07 13.65
CA GLY A 129 -5.47 -3.84 13.71
C GLY A 129 -6.21 -3.76 15.05
N GLU A 130 -5.94 -2.75 15.90
CA GLU A 130 -6.69 -2.48 17.11
C GLU A 130 -8.17 -2.24 16.78
N ASP A 131 -9.04 -2.53 17.76
CA ASP A 131 -10.50 -2.39 17.64
C ASP A 131 -11.13 -3.14 16.44
N GLY A 132 -10.37 -4.06 15.80
CA GLY A 132 -10.83 -4.83 14.66
C GLY A 132 -10.73 -4.09 13.31
N ALA A 133 -9.89 -3.06 13.21
CA ALA A 133 -9.59 -2.37 11.97
C ALA A 133 -9.13 -3.37 10.88
N THR A 134 -9.61 -3.17 9.67
CA THR A 134 -9.38 -4.10 8.55
C THR A 134 -8.19 -3.65 7.71
N LEU A 135 -7.42 -4.63 7.18
CA LEU A 135 -6.36 -4.35 6.24
C LEU A 135 -6.92 -3.75 4.94
N ALA A 136 -6.24 -2.74 4.41
CA ALA A 136 -6.42 -2.32 3.03
C ALA A 136 -5.70 -3.28 2.09
N SER A 137 -6.31 -3.64 0.96
CA SER A 137 -5.72 -4.50 -0.07
C SER A 137 -5.82 -3.84 -1.44
N GLN A 138 -4.79 -4.03 -2.27
CA GLN A 138 -4.78 -3.63 -3.67
C GLN A 138 -4.23 -4.76 -4.53
N ILE A 139 -4.95 -5.10 -5.61
CA ILE A 139 -4.56 -6.13 -6.57
C ILE A 139 -4.39 -5.47 -7.94
N PHE A 140 -3.28 -5.78 -8.62
CA PHE A 140 -2.97 -5.24 -9.94
C PHE A 140 -2.08 -6.19 -10.74
N SER A 141 -1.94 -5.92 -12.03
CA SER A 141 -1.04 -6.64 -12.94
C SER A 141 -0.18 -5.66 -13.70
N ILE A 142 1.04 -6.06 -14.06
CA ILE A 142 2.02 -5.27 -14.77
C ILE A 142 2.31 -5.95 -16.11
N VAL A 143 2.29 -5.18 -17.20
CA VAL A 143 2.78 -5.62 -18.51
C VAL A 143 4.25 -5.25 -18.60
N VAL A 144 5.11 -6.17 -19.03
CA VAL A 144 6.53 -5.95 -19.22
C VAL A 144 6.82 -5.77 -20.71
N THR A 145 7.53 -4.70 -21.06
CA THR A 145 8.03 -4.48 -22.40
C THR A 145 9.41 -5.13 -22.51
N PRO A 146 9.61 -6.09 -23.42
CA PRO A 146 10.90 -6.74 -23.60
C PRO A 146 11.97 -5.76 -24.14
N VAL A 147 13.21 -6.08 -23.91
CA VAL A 147 14.41 -5.39 -24.41
C VAL A 147 15.17 -6.40 -25.26
N ASN A 148 15.60 -5.98 -26.42
CA ASN A 148 16.47 -6.80 -27.28
C ASN A 148 17.90 -6.75 -26.75
N ASP A 149 18.47 -7.90 -26.43
CA ASP A 149 19.84 -8.09 -25.99
C ASP A 149 20.81 -8.32 -27.17
N GLU A 150 22.09 -8.19 -26.91
CA GLU A 150 23.11 -8.47 -27.92
C GLU A 150 23.44 -9.97 -27.97
N PRO A 151 23.51 -10.60 -29.17
CA PRO A 151 23.90 -11.99 -29.27
C PRO A 151 25.29 -12.25 -28.70
N GLU A 152 25.43 -13.36 -27.99
CA GLU A 152 26.68 -13.81 -27.41
C GLU A 152 27.41 -14.79 -28.33
N SER A 153 28.73 -14.80 -28.26
CA SER A 153 29.58 -15.73 -29.03
C SER A 153 30.58 -16.47 -28.14
N LEU A 154 30.69 -17.76 -28.39
CA LEU A 154 31.72 -18.61 -27.80
C LEU A 154 32.95 -18.68 -28.75
N ALA A 155 34.12 -18.85 -28.17
CA ALA A 155 35.35 -19.00 -28.94
C ALA A 155 35.28 -20.27 -29.83
N ILE A 156 35.48 -20.09 -31.13
CA ILE A 156 35.61 -21.20 -32.06
C ILE A 156 37.01 -21.79 -31.92
N PRO A 157 37.16 -23.09 -31.60
CA PRO A 157 38.47 -23.71 -31.51
C PRO A 157 39.23 -23.65 -32.84
N SER A 158 40.55 -23.61 -32.76
CA SER A 158 41.41 -23.67 -33.96
C SER A 158 41.14 -24.97 -34.73
N GLN A 159 41.00 -24.85 -36.04
CA GLN A 159 40.80 -25.97 -36.96
C GLN A 159 42.11 -26.32 -37.67
N SER A 160 42.31 -27.58 -37.99
CA SER A 160 43.40 -28.04 -38.80
C SER A 160 42.90 -29.00 -39.87
N LEU A 161 43.37 -28.87 -41.09
CA LEU A 161 43.01 -29.69 -42.23
C LEU A 161 44.25 -30.15 -42.97
N THR A 162 44.14 -31.33 -43.57
CA THR A 162 45.12 -31.77 -44.54
C THR A 162 44.72 -31.22 -45.94
N GLU A 163 45.69 -31.05 -46.82
CA GLU A 163 45.43 -30.64 -48.18
C GLU A 163 44.42 -31.59 -48.87
N PHE A 164 43.45 -31.03 -49.60
CA PHE A 164 42.33 -31.71 -50.25
C PHE A 164 41.21 -32.22 -49.35
N GLU A 165 41.25 -32.01 -48.01
CA GLU A 165 40.12 -32.28 -47.13
C GLU A 165 39.14 -31.08 -47.13
N THR A 166 37.87 -31.37 -46.76
CA THR A 166 36.81 -30.37 -46.64
C THR A 166 36.49 -30.11 -45.17
N LEU A 167 36.58 -28.84 -44.78
CA LEU A 167 36.06 -28.41 -43.47
C LEU A 167 34.53 -28.33 -43.51
N SER A 168 33.89 -28.95 -42.53
CA SER A 168 32.48 -28.74 -42.21
C SER A 168 32.38 -28.36 -40.74
N LEU A 169 32.00 -27.12 -40.46
CA LEU A 169 31.86 -26.58 -39.11
C LEU A 169 30.46 -25.97 -38.96
N THR A 170 29.70 -26.44 -37.99
CA THR A 170 28.41 -25.85 -37.65
C THR A 170 28.65 -24.68 -36.69
N LEU A 171 28.42 -23.48 -37.17
CA LEU A 171 28.63 -22.27 -36.37
C LEU A 171 27.53 -21.95 -35.35
N ALA A 172 26.31 -22.41 -35.61
CA ALA A 172 25.15 -22.14 -34.74
C ALA A 172 25.39 -22.49 -33.26
N SER A 173 26.25 -23.47 -32.96
CA SER A 173 26.57 -23.86 -31.59
C SER A 173 27.54 -22.91 -30.88
N PHE A 174 28.08 -21.91 -31.57
CA PHE A 174 29.02 -20.92 -31.04
C PHE A 174 28.37 -19.55 -30.84
N PHE A 175 27.11 -19.42 -31.20
CA PHE A 175 26.34 -18.18 -31.01
C PHE A 175 25.05 -18.51 -30.30
N SER A 176 24.64 -17.63 -29.43
CA SER A 176 23.34 -17.69 -28.75
C SER A 176 22.79 -16.27 -28.64
N ASP A 177 21.50 -16.17 -28.75
CA ASP A 177 20.75 -14.96 -28.48
C ASP A 177 19.71 -15.31 -27.42
N ILE A 178 19.57 -14.47 -26.39
CA ILE A 178 18.66 -14.75 -25.28
C ILE A 178 17.22 -14.42 -25.69
N ASP A 179 17.03 -13.49 -26.62
CA ASP A 179 15.72 -13.10 -27.17
C ASP A 179 15.16 -14.07 -28.22
N ASP A 180 15.98 -15.02 -28.71
CA ASP A 180 15.61 -16.02 -29.72
C ASP A 180 15.10 -15.43 -31.07
N ASP A 181 15.53 -14.20 -31.47
CA ASP A 181 15.11 -13.54 -32.72
C ASP A 181 16.15 -13.53 -33.89
#